data_0555fd368a99517e778d0b451002e7c0
#
_entry.id   0555fd368a99517e778d0b451002e7c0
#
_cell.length_a   1.000
_cell.length_b   1.000
_cell.length_c   1.000
_cell.angle_alpha   90.00
_cell.angle_beta   90.00
_cell.angle_gamma   90.00
#
_symmetry.space_group_name_H-M   'P 1'
#
loop_
_entity.id
_entity.type
_entity.pdbx_description
1 polymer ?
#
loop_
_entity_poly.entity_id
_entity_poly.type
_entity_poly.pdbx_seq_one_letter_code
_entity_poly.pdbx_strand_id
1 'polypeptide(L)'
;MFEALNSLKELVFPDICIGCSSPNSKFCFDCQVTWKSHVKKSHVGSKPLYFKSSYSSEAASIILLAKESSNFEAIKILSTGIAESIIFAIKDMKINSLISIVTVPSSKSSIRRRGRDHINYLAVEVVKKITSHKVAVEYLPILITKKNIKDQSKLNGSERTKNTKGNFGVIGCEFPQGAIFLIDDLVTTGSSMLEAARALSEAKMTVTALVSACAVGRKSLIP
;
A
#
# COMPACT_ATOMS: atom_id res chain seq x y z
N MET A 1 37.26 4.52 22.95
CA MET A 1 36.88 5.87 22.52
C MET A 1 35.65 5.86 21.61
N PHE A 2 35.51 4.97 20.60
CA PHE A 2 34.32 4.85 19.75
C PHE A 2 33.06 4.37 20.48
N GLU A 3 33.19 3.46 21.43
CA GLU A 3 32.02 2.96 22.22
C GLU A 3 31.44 4.05 23.13
N ALA A 4 32.31 4.86 23.79
CA ALA A 4 31.86 5.97 24.63
C ALA A 4 31.11 7.06 23.82
N LEU A 5 31.56 7.33 22.60
CA LEU A 5 30.90 8.26 21.69
C LEU A 5 29.53 7.72 21.21
N ASN A 6 29.43 6.42 20.95
CA ASN A 6 28.14 5.79 20.60
C ASN A 6 27.16 5.81 21.76
N SER A 7 27.61 5.47 22.98
CA SER A 7 26.79 5.55 24.19
C SER A 7 26.31 6.97 24.48
N LEU A 8 27.16 7.98 24.29
CA LEU A 8 26.77 9.38 24.44
C LEU A 8 25.76 9.82 23.37
N LYS A 9 25.92 9.34 22.11
CA LYS A 9 24.98 9.60 21.03
C LYS A 9 23.62 8.98 21.29
N GLU A 10 23.57 7.75 21.81
CA GLU A 10 22.32 7.07 22.19
C GLU A 10 21.63 7.75 23.37
N LEU A 11 22.40 8.34 24.31
CA LEU A 11 21.86 9.09 25.43
C LEU A 11 21.24 10.43 25.00
N VAL A 12 21.84 11.12 24.03
CA VAL A 12 21.39 12.44 23.56
C VAL A 12 20.33 12.32 22.44
N PHE A 13 20.44 11.29 21.60
CA PHE A 13 19.54 11.00 20.48
C PHE A 13 19.11 9.53 20.51
N PRO A 14 18.25 9.15 21.49
CA PRO A 14 17.78 7.77 21.55
C PRO A 14 16.98 7.41 20.30
N ASP A 15 17.16 6.18 19.82
CA ASP A 15 16.29 5.64 18.78
C ASP A 15 14.85 5.67 19.27
N ILE A 16 13.94 6.18 18.44
CA ILE A 16 12.50 6.26 18.72
C ILE A 16 11.76 5.35 17.76
N CYS A 17 10.83 4.57 18.28
CA CYS A 17 10.02 3.67 17.48
C CYS A 17 9.16 4.45 16.47
N ILE A 18 9.28 4.11 15.20
CA ILE A 18 8.53 4.76 14.10
C ILE A 18 7.03 4.48 14.15
N GLY A 19 6.59 3.49 14.91
CA GLY A 19 5.17 3.18 15.12
C GLY A 19 4.56 3.93 16.29
N CYS A 20 5.05 3.66 17.51
CA CYS A 20 4.44 4.14 18.76
C CYS A 20 5.24 5.23 19.49
N SER A 21 6.37 5.67 18.94
CA SER A 21 7.29 6.67 19.52
C SER A 21 7.95 6.25 20.84
N SER A 22 7.89 4.97 21.25
CA SER A 22 8.62 4.51 22.43
C SER A 22 10.14 4.58 22.19
N PRO A 23 10.92 4.90 23.27
CA PRO A 23 12.38 5.03 23.17
C PRO A 23 13.07 3.68 23.02
N ASN A 24 14.38 3.73 22.73
CA ASN A 24 15.34 2.62 22.69
C ASN A 24 15.14 1.59 21.58
N SER A 25 14.39 1.92 20.53
CA SER A 25 14.25 1.05 19.36
C SER A 25 13.70 1.81 18.16
N LYS A 26 14.26 1.62 16.97
CA LYS A 26 13.72 2.17 15.71
C LYS A 26 12.38 1.53 15.33
N PHE A 27 12.15 0.30 15.76
CA PHE A 27 10.89 -0.41 15.58
C PHE A 27 10.74 -1.43 16.72
N CYS A 28 9.96 -1.10 17.76
CA CYS A 28 9.85 -1.87 18.98
C CYS A 28 9.14 -3.21 18.74
N PHE A 29 9.29 -4.12 19.70
CA PHE A 29 8.73 -5.47 19.62
C PHE A 29 7.20 -5.46 19.41
N ASP A 30 6.46 -4.65 20.18
CA ASP A 30 4.99 -4.58 20.11
C ASP A 30 4.51 -4.13 18.73
N CYS A 31 5.15 -3.12 18.15
CA CYS A 31 4.86 -2.69 16.79
C CYS A 31 5.22 -3.78 15.76
N GLN A 32 6.34 -4.50 15.95
CA GLN A 32 6.70 -5.61 15.08
C GLN A 32 5.68 -6.74 15.09
N VAL A 33 5.14 -7.10 16.26
CA VAL A 33 4.11 -8.16 16.40
C VAL A 33 2.91 -7.87 15.51
N THR A 34 2.45 -6.64 15.46
CA THR A 34 1.32 -6.21 14.60
C THR A 34 1.60 -6.49 13.11
N TRP A 35 2.83 -6.24 12.66
CA TRP A 35 3.24 -6.45 11.26
C TRP A 35 3.73 -7.87 10.95
N LYS A 36 4.04 -8.67 11.96
CA LYS A 36 4.35 -10.10 11.83
C LYS A 36 3.10 -10.99 11.85
N SER A 37 1.91 -10.45 12.12
CA SER A 37 0.64 -11.17 12.12
C SER A 37 0.37 -11.85 10.76
N HIS A 38 -0.56 -12.81 10.75
CA HIS A 38 -0.99 -13.45 9.50
C HIS A 38 -1.66 -12.44 8.55
N VAL A 39 -1.50 -12.69 7.24
CA VAL A 39 -2.23 -11.94 6.21
C VAL A 39 -3.73 -12.14 6.41
N LYS A 40 -4.46 -11.05 6.33
CA LYS A 40 -5.91 -11.01 6.50
C LYS A 40 -6.59 -10.95 5.14
N LYS A 41 -7.79 -11.55 5.05
CA LYS A 41 -8.63 -11.54 3.86
C LYS A 41 -9.96 -10.86 4.16
N SER A 42 -10.40 -10.01 3.27
CA SER A 42 -11.69 -9.31 3.28
C SER A 42 -12.17 -9.10 1.85
N HIS A 43 -13.15 -8.22 1.65
CA HIS A 43 -13.64 -7.86 0.33
C HIS A 43 -13.87 -6.35 0.24
N VAL A 44 -13.73 -5.82 -0.98
CA VAL A 44 -14.19 -4.49 -1.35
C VAL A 44 -15.11 -4.65 -2.57
N GLY A 45 -16.40 -4.48 -2.38
CA GLY A 45 -17.38 -4.93 -3.37
C GLY A 45 -17.30 -6.45 -3.56
N SER A 46 -17.29 -6.89 -4.79
CA SER A 46 -17.14 -8.31 -5.15
C SER A 46 -15.69 -8.79 -5.21
N LYS A 47 -14.70 -7.91 -4.98
CA LYS A 47 -13.28 -8.25 -5.17
C LYS A 47 -12.62 -8.65 -3.86
N PRO A 48 -11.82 -9.73 -3.82
CA PRO A 48 -11.07 -10.11 -2.64
C PRO A 48 -10.00 -9.05 -2.33
N LEU A 49 -9.86 -8.72 -1.05
CA LEU A 49 -8.83 -7.83 -0.51
C LEU A 49 -7.93 -8.61 0.45
N TYR A 50 -6.63 -8.55 0.23
CA TYR A 50 -5.60 -9.11 1.11
C TYR A 50 -4.75 -8.00 1.71
N PHE A 51 -4.53 -8.05 3.02
CA PHE A 51 -3.76 -7.02 3.72
C PHE A 51 -3.03 -7.58 4.94
N LYS A 52 -1.92 -6.95 5.28
CA LYS A 52 -1.05 -7.42 6.37
C LYS A 52 -1.54 -6.98 7.73
N SER A 53 -1.83 -5.70 7.91
CA SER A 53 -2.16 -5.12 9.21
C SER A 53 -3.53 -4.45 9.21
N SER A 54 -4.23 -4.52 10.34
CA SER A 54 -5.37 -3.66 10.61
C SER A 54 -4.90 -2.23 10.89
N TYR A 55 -5.71 -1.25 10.51
CA TYR A 55 -5.43 0.15 10.78
C TYR A 55 -5.44 0.43 12.30
N SER A 56 -4.38 1.07 12.77
CA SER A 56 -4.19 1.54 14.14
C SER A 56 -3.40 2.85 14.12
N SER A 57 -3.20 3.50 15.27
CA SER A 57 -2.35 4.70 15.41
C SER A 57 -0.90 4.43 14.97
N GLU A 58 -0.37 3.27 15.32
CA GLU A 58 0.99 2.85 14.97
C GLU A 58 1.12 2.59 13.47
N ALA A 59 0.13 1.93 12.86
CA ALA A 59 0.09 1.73 11.41
C ALA A 59 -0.05 3.06 10.67
N ALA A 60 -0.85 4.00 11.19
CA ALA A 60 -0.97 5.34 10.62
C ALA A 60 0.35 6.10 10.63
N SER A 61 1.11 6.04 11.74
CA SER A 61 2.44 6.66 11.85
C SER A 61 3.40 6.13 10.80
N ILE A 62 3.47 4.80 10.60
CA ILE A 62 4.33 4.16 9.61
C ILE A 62 3.92 4.58 8.18
N ILE A 63 2.62 4.57 7.88
CA ILE A 63 2.11 5.00 6.57
C ILE A 63 2.46 6.47 6.31
N LEU A 64 2.30 7.34 7.31
CA LEU A 64 2.61 8.76 7.19
C LEU A 64 4.10 9.01 6.96
N LEU A 65 4.97 8.33 7.70
CA LEU A 65 6.43 8.40 7.52
C LEU A 65 6.87 7.94 6.13
N ALA A 66 6.28 6.86 5.61
CA ALA A 66 6.55 6.41 4.25
C ALA A 66 6.08 7.43 3.20
N LYS A 67 4.89 8.04 3.42
CA LYS A 67 4.29 9.02 2.51
C LYS A 67 5.03 10.36 2.50
N GLU A 68 5.29 10.93 3.65
CA GLU A 68 5.76 12.32 3.75
C GLU A 68 7.28 12.44 3.86
N SER A 69 7.95 11.49 4.53
CA SER A 69 9.39 11.58 4.83
C SER A 69 10.30 10.64 4.03
N SER A 70 9.77 9.76 3.17
CA SER A 70 10.55 8.65 2.54
C SER A 70 11.31 7.80 3.57
N ASN A 71 10.79 7.66 4.76
CA ASN A 71 11.47 6.88 5.78
C ASN A 71 11.69 5.44 5.27
N PHE A 72 12.96 5.04 5.18
CA PHE A 72 13.35 3.76 4.60
C PHE A 72 12.75 2.56 5.34
N GLU A 73 12.77 2.59 6.68
CA GLU A 73 12.22 1.51 7.50
C GLU A 73 10.70 1.40 7.34
N ALA A 74 10.00 2.54 7.28
CA ALA A 74 8.56 2.57 7.03
C ALA A 74 8.22 1.97 5.65
N ILE A 75 8.95 2.35 4.61
CA ILE A 75 8.78 1.79 3.26
C ILE A 75 9.06 0.29 3.24
N LYS A 76 10.11 -0.16 3.94
CA LYS A 76 10.47 -1.57 4.06
C LYS A 76 9.36 -2.38 4.74
N ILE A 77 8.75 -1.85 5.80
CA ILE A 77 7.63 -2.50 6.49
C ILE A 77 6.41 -2.61 5.57
N LEU A 78 6.00 -1.51 4.93
CA LEU A 78 4.84 -1.50 4.04
C LEU A 78 5.05 -2.42 2.83
N SER A 79 6.21 -2.34 2.17
CA SER A 79 6.51 -3.18 1.01
C SER A 79 6.59 -4.66 1.37
N THR A 80 7.10 -5.01 2.55
CA THR A 80 7.09 -6.39 3.05
C THR A 80 5.67 -6.87 3.29
N GLY A 81 4.83 -6.06 3.96
CA GLY A 81 3.43 -6.41 4.21
C GLY A 81 2.62 -6.62 2.92
N ILE A 82 2.81 -5.77 1.91
CA ILE A 82 2.16 -5.93 0.60
C ILE A 82 2.67 -7.19 -0.11
N ALA A 83 3.99 -7.41 -0.15
CA ALA A 83 4.57 -8.58 -0.80
C ALA A 83 4.09 -9.90 -0.18
N GLU A 84 4.07 -9.99 1.14
CA GLU A 84 3.53 -11.16 1.85
C GLU A 84 2.03 -11.35 1.57
N SER A 85 1.26 -10.26 1.48
CA SER A 85 -0.17 -10.32 1.14
C SER A 85 -0.40 -10.80 -0.29
N ILE A 86 0.45 -10.40 -1.25
CA ILE A 86 0.42 -10.89 -2.64
C ILE A 86 0.78 -12.38 -2.69
N ILE A 87 1.86 -12.80 -2.02
CA ILE A 87 2.29 -14.20 -1.99
C ILE A 87 1.21 -15.08 -1.36
N PHE A 88 0.56 -14.61 -0.31
CA PHE A 88 -0.57 -15.31 0.30
C PHE A 88 -1.75 -15.43 -0.68
N ALA A 89 -2.12 -14.33 -1.35
CA ALA A 89 -3.21 -14.30 -2.33
C ALA A 89 -2.95 -15.25 -3.50
N ILE A 90 -1.72 -15.31 -4.02
CA ILE A 90 -1.31 -16.25 -5.08
C ILE A 90 -1.58 -17.70 -4.65
N LYS A 91 -1.22 -18.07 -3.42
CA LYS A 91 -1.44 -19.41 -2.87
C LYS A 91 -2.93 -19.69 -2.64
N ASP A 92 -3.65 -18.76 -2.02
CA ASP A 92 -5.08 -18.87 -1.71
C ASP A 92 -5.94 -19.01 -2.97
N MET A 93 -5.59 -18.28 -4.03
CA MET A 93 -6.30 -18.29 -5.31
C MET A 93 -5.73 -19.30 -6.33
N LYS A 94 -4.65 -20.01 -6.00
CA LYS A 94 -3.95 -20.98 -6.85
C LYS A 94 -3.50 -20.38 -8.19
N ILE A 95 -2.95 -19.18 -8.18
CA ILE A 95 -2.51 -18.46 -9.39
C ILE A 95 -1.13 -18.97 -9.80
N ASN A 96 -1.00 -19.40 -11.07
CA ASN A 96 0.24 -19.91 -11.65
C ASN A 96 0.72 -19.06 -12.85
N SER A 97 0.08 -17.91 -13.10
CA SER A 97 0.45 -16.98 -14.18
C SER A 97 1.37 -15.88 -13.69
N LEU A 98 1.91 -15.10 -14.64
CA LEU A 98 2.58 -13.83 -14.35
C LEU A 98 1.66 -12.93 -13.50
N ILE A 99 2.24 -12.22 -12.55
CA ILE A 99 1.55 -11.23 -11.71
C ILE A 99 1.86 -9.82 -12.23
N SER A 100 0.83 -9.09 -12.64
CA SER A 100 0.97 -7.69 -13.02
C SER A 100 0.49 -6.81 -11.86
N ILE A 101 1.41 -6.09 -11.24
CA ILE A 101 1.11 -5.14 -10.16
C ILE A 101 0.74 -3.80 -10.76
N VAL A 102 -0.43 -3.30 -10.39
CA VAL A 102 -0.92 -1.96 -10.74
C VAL A 102 -1.16 -1.17 -9.46
N THR A 103 -0.77 0.09 -9.42
CA THR A 103 -0.95 0.96 -8.25
C THR A 103 -2.20 1.82 -8.38
N VAL A 104 -2.88 2.09 -7.26
CA VAL A 104 -3.87 3.17 -7.18
C VAL A 104 -3.11 4.52 -7.23
N PRO A 105 -3.34 5.37 -8.25
CA PRO A 105 -2.53 6.56 -8.43
C PRO A 105 -2.78 7.60 -7.34
N SER A 106 -1.70 8.21 -6.84
CA SER A 106 -1.76 9.37 -5.96
C SER A 106 -2.32 10.59 -6.71
N SER A 107 -2.99 11.51 -5.98
CA SER A 107 -3.44 12.76 -6.59
C SER A 107 -2.24 13.62 -7.03
N LYS A 108 -2.41 14.36 -8.15
CA LYS A 108 -1.37 15.27 -8.66
C LYS A 108 -0.95 16.32 -7.63
N SER A 109 -1.90 16.80 -6.79
CA SER A 109 -1.60 17.73 -5.69
C SER A 109 -0.73 17.09 -4.62
N SER A 110 -1.00 15.84 -4.25
CA SER A 110 -0.18 15.09 -3.30
C SER A 110 1.23 14.84 -3.82
N ILE A 111 1.38 14.47 -5.10
CA ILE A 111 2.69 14.28 -5.74
C ILE A 111 3.48 15.58 -5.74
N ARG A 112 2.85 16.72 -6.13
CA ARG A 112 3.52 18.04 -6.11
C ARG A 112 3.97 18.45 -4.71
N ARG A 113 3.11 18.27 -3.70
CA ARG A 113 3.44 18.61 -2.31
C ARG A 113 4.62 17.82 -1.79
N ARG A 114 4.71 16.53 -2.13
CA ARG A 114 5.78 15.62 -1.68
C ARG A 114 7.03 15.63 -2.56
N GLY A 115 6.95 16.19 -3.77
CA GLY A 115 8.01 16.12 -4.76
C GLY A 115 8.22 14.73 -5.37
N ARG A 116 7.37 13.74 -5.05
CA ARG A 116 7.53 12.35 -5.50
C ARG A 116 6.21 11.57 -5.48
N ASP A 117 6.18 10.49 -6.25
CA ASP A 117 5.11 9.48 -6.21
C ASP A 117 5.53 8.30 -5.31
N HIS A 118 5.09 8.34 -4.05
CA HIS A 118 5.45 7.34 -3.04
C HIS A 118 4.92 5.94 -3.37
N ILE A 119 3.73 5.85 -4.01
CA ILE A 119 3.13 4.54 -4.30
C ILE A 119 3.88 3.80 -5.41
N ASN A 120 4.40 4.53 -6.40
CA ASN A 120 5.26 3.96 -7.43
C ASN A 120 6.57 3.43 -6.83
N TYR A 121 7.18 4.20 -5.92
CA TYR A 121 8.38 3.74 -5.23
C TYR A 121 8.09 2.49 -4.38
N LEU A 122 6.98 2.48 -3.66
CA LEU A 122 6.53 1.33 -2.87
C LEU A 122 6.32 0.08 -3.75
N ALA A 123 5.71 0.25 -4.95
CA ALA A 123 5.48 -0.84 -5.90
C ALA A 123 6.79 -1.46 -6.39
N VAL A 124 7.80 -0.64 -6.69
CA VAL A 124 9.13 -1.13 -7.09
C VAL A 124 9.77 -1.98 -5.98
N GLU A 125 9.69 -1.54 -4.73
CA GLU A 125 10.18 -2.32 -3.58
C GLU A 125 9.40 -3.63 -3.36
N VAL A 126 8.08 -3.61 -3.60
CA VAL A 126 7.24 -4.82 -3.57
C VAL A 126 7.68 -5.82 -4.64
N VAL A 127 7.90 -5.37 -5.88
CA VAL A 127 8.37 -6.23 -6.98
C VAL A 127 9.69 -6.89 -6.63
N LYS A 128 10.68 -6.13 -6.14
CA LYS A 128 11.98 -6.68 -5.71
C LYS A 128 11.81 -7.82 -4.68
N LYS A 129 10.92 -7.63 -3.71
CA LYS A 129 10.66 -8.64 -2.67
C LYS A 129 9.98 -9.88 -3.24
N ILE A 130 9.00 -9.73 -4.12
CA ILE A 130 8.29 -10.87 -4.74
C ILE A 130 9.24 -11.65 -5.65
N THR A 131 10.06 -10.97 -6.45
CA THR A 131 11.06 -11.61 -7.32
C THR A 131 12.04 -12.47 -6.52
N SER A 132 12.42 -12.06 -5.31
CA SER A 132 13.29 -12.88 -4.44
C SER A 132 12.65 -14.21 -4.03
N HIS A 133 11.33 -14.32 -4.10
CA HIS A 133 10.57 -15.58 -3.89
C HIS A 133 10.37 -16.39 -5.18
N LYS A 134 11.06 -16.04 -6.27
CA LYS A 134 10.98 -16.72 -7.58
C LYS A 134 9.58 -16.71 -8.21
N VAL A 135 8.78 -15.72 -7.89
CA VAL A 135 7.46 -15.46 -8.50
C VAL A 135 7.67 -14.53 -9.69
N ALA A 136 7.11 -14.88 -10.85
CA ALA A 136 7.11 -14.00 -12.02
C ALA A 136 6.18 -12.80 -11.76
N VAL A 137 6.75 -11.61 -11.74
CA VAL A 137 6.04 -10.38 -11.41
C VAL A 137 6.57 -9.20 -12.23
N GLU A 138 5.68 -8.31 -12.63
CA GLU A 138 5.99 -7.04 -13.28
C GLU A 138 5.24 -5.89 -12.61
N TYR A 139 5.73 -4.67 -12.77
CA TYR A 139 5.05 -3.46 -12.36
C TYR A 139 4.56 -2.68 -13.57
N LEU A 140 3.26 -2.39 -13.61
CA LEU A 140 2.61 -1.67 -14.71
C LEU A 140 2.00 -0.35 -14.18
N PRO A 141 2.66 0.80 -14.36
CA PRO A 141 2.16 2.10 -13.96
C PRO A 141 1.16 2.67 -15.00
N ILE A 142 0.11 1.90 -15.28
CA ILE A 142 -0.86 2.20 -16.35
C ILE A 142 -2.05 3.04 -15.89
N LEU A 143 -2.28 3.17 -14.58
CA LEU A 143 -3.35 4.01 -14.05
C LEU A 143 -2.89 5.46 -13.83
N ILE A 144 -3.71 6.40 -14.27
CA ILE A 144 -3.49 7.83 -14.05
C ILE A 144 -4.71 8.52 -13.46
N THR A 145 -4.47 9.64 -12.78
CA THR A 145 -5.52 10.56 -12.32
C THR A 145 -5.93 11.49 -13.48
N LYS A 146 -7.19 11.43 -13.90
CA LYS A 146 -7.75 12.28 -14.97
C LYS A 146 -8.02 13.73 -14.52
N LYS A 147 -8.46 13.90 -13.25
CA LYS A 147 -8.87 15.19 -12.67
C LYS A 147 -8.09 15.51 -11.40
N ASN A 148 -8.06 16.80 -11.03
CA ASN A 148 -7.60 17.16 -9.69
C ASN A 148 -8.64 16.72 -8.66
N ILE A 149 -8.34 15.65 -7.94
CA ILE A 149 -9.16 15.16 -6.85
C ILE A 149 -9.03 16.15 -5.69
N LYS A 150 -10.16 16.65 -5.16
CA LYS A 150 -10.17 17.43 -3.91
C LYS A 150 -9.58 16.58 -2.78
N ASP A 151 -8.88 17.20 -1.86
CA ASP A 151 -8.25 16.50 -0.73
C ASP A 151 -9.30 15.68 0.04
N GLN A 152 -9.18 14.35 0.00
CA GLN A 152 -10.15 13.42 0.59
C GLN A 152 -10.11 13.38 2.12
N SER A 153 -9.07 13.97 2.74
CA SER A 153 -8.91 13.95 4.19
C SER A 153 -10.05 14.65 4.93
N LYS A 154 -10.75 15.58 4.24
CA LYS A 154 -11.87 16.40 4.80
C LYS A 154 -13.26 15.87 4.44
N LEU A 155 -13.38 14.76 3.72
CA LEU A 155 -14.66 14.22 3.24
C LEU A 155 -15.13 13.03 4.08
N ASN A 156 -16.44 12.93 4.28
CA ASN A 156 -17.07 11.72 4.84
C ASN A 156 -17.09 10.56 3.84
N GLY A 157 -17.53 9.36 4.26
CA GLY A 157 -17.49 8.13 3.44
C GLY A 157 -18.27 8.27 2.12
N SER A 158 -19.47 8.84 2.13
CA SER A 158 -20.34 9.02 0.94
C SER A 158 -19.77 10.08 -0.01
N GLU A 159 -19.22 11.17 0.52
CA GLU A 159 -18.55 12.20 -0.27
C GLU A 159 -17.27 11.70 -0.92
N ARG A 160 -16.49 10.85 -0.23
CA ARG A 160 -15.31 10.18 -0.81
C ARG A 160 -15.68 9.34 -2.02
N THR A 161 -16.76 8.55 -1.93
CA THR A 161 -17.23 7.70 -3.04
C THR A 161 -17.65 8.54 -4.24
N LYS A 162 -18.41 9.62 -4.04
CA LYS A 162 -18.83 10.54 -5.12
C LYS A 162 -17.66 11.27 -5.75
N ASN A 163 -16.66 11.67 -4.96
CA ASN A 163 -15.50 12.42 -5.42
C ASN A 163 -14.51 11.58 -6.21
N THR A 164 -14.51 10.25 -6.05
CA THR A 164 -13.58 9.34 -6.76
C THR A 164 -14.11 8.88 -8.11
N LYS A 165 -15.42 8.84 -8.33
CA LYS A 165 -16.02 8.30 -9.57
C LYS A 165 -15.57 9.06 -10.83
N GLY A 166 -15.03 8.34 -11.82
CA GLY A 166 -14.53 8.91 -13.08
C GLY A 166 -13.18 9.62 -12.99
N ASN A 167 -12.49 9.52 -11.85
CA ASN A 167 -11.24 10.23 -11.62
C ASN A 167 -10.01 9.51 -12.16
N PHE A 168 -10.07 8.20 -12.39
CA PHE A 168 -8.97 7.42 -12.93
C PHE A 168 -9.17 7.06 -14.40
N GLY A 169 -8.06 6.84 -15.10
CA GLY A 169 -8.01 6.35 -16.47
C GLY A 169 -6.78 5.50 -16.68
N VAL A 170 -6.78 4.77 -17.77
CA VAL A 170 -5.68 3.91 -18.19
C VAL A 170 -4.90 4.60 -19.31
N ILE A 171 -3.58 4.49 -19.28
CA ILE A 171 -2.66 4.89 -20.35
C ILE A 171 -1.88 3.67 -20.82
N GLY A 172 -1.42 3.72 -22.08
CA GLY A 172 -0.67 2.62 -22.69
C GLY A 172 -1.58 1.63 -23.44
N CYS A 173 -0.96 0.80 -24.27
CA CYS A 173 -1.63 -0.16 -25.15
C CYS A 173 -1.32 -1.62 -24.80
N GLU A 174 -0.44 -1.86 -23.83
CA GLU A 174 -0.06 -3.22 -23.45
C GLU A 174 -1.05 -3.80 -22.45
N PHE A 175 -1.65 -4.92 -22.83
CA PHE A 175 -2.52 -5.68 -21.94
C PHE A 175 -1.67 -6.59 -21.05
N PRO A 176 -1.88 -6.58 -19.70
CA PRO A 176 -1.22 -7.52 -18.81
C PRO A 176 -1.46 -8.96 -19.25
N GLN A 177 -0.39 -9.75 -19.31
CA GLN A 177 -0.46 -11.16 -19.72
C GLN A 177 -0.90 -12.09 -18.60
N GLY A 178 -1.05 -11.58 -17.38
CA GLY A 178 -1.28 -12.38 -16.19
C GLY A 178 -2.39 -11.87 -15.28
N ALA A 179 -2.32 -12.28 -14.02
CA ALA A 179 -3.26 -11.85 -12.98
C ALA A 179 -2.93 -10.44 -12.51
N ILE A 180 -3.92 -9.53 -12.57
CA ILE A 180 -3.75 -8.14 -12.14
C ILE A 180 -4.02 -8.00 -10.65
N PHE A 181 -2.99 -7.57 -9.91
CA PHE A 181 -3.07 -7.20 -8.50
C PHE A 181 -3.04 -5.68 -8.37
N LEU A 182 -4.14 -5.09 -7.91
CA LEU A 182 -4.24 -3.66 -7.65
C LEU A 182 -3.78 -3.38 -6.22
N ILE A 183 -2.73 -2.55 -6.07
CA ILE A 183 -2.14 -2.28 -4.76
C ILE A 183 -2.31 -0.83 -4.30
N ASP A 184 -2.42 -0.64 -2.97
CA ASP A 184 -2.37 0.65 -2.27
C ASP A 184 -1.68 0.45 -0.91
N ASP A 185 -1.28 1.53 -0.25
CA ASP A 185 -0.71 1.45 1.10
C ASP A 185 -1.78 1.26 2.18
N LEU A 186 -2.93 1.91 2.02
CA LEU A 186 -4.05 1.88 2.98
C LEU A 186 -5.40 1.79 2.28
N VAL A 187 -6.21 0.83 2.69
CA VAL A 187 -7.61 0.76 2.30
C VAL A 187 -8.51 1.16 3.48
N THR A 188 -9.26 2.25 3.31
CA THR A 188 -10.26 2.74 4.30
C THR A 188 -11.67 2.30 3.90
N THR A 189 -12.31 2.99 2.97
CA THR A 189 -13.62 2.63 2.42
C THR A 189 -13.52 1.72 1.19
N GLY A 190 -12.34 1.63 0.58
CA GLY A 190 -12.13 0.93 -0.68
C GLY A 190 -12.56 1.71 -1.94
N SER A 191 -13.10 2.92 -1.80
CA SER A 191 -13.61 3.71 -2.93
C SER A 191 -12.56 3.95 -4.02
N SER A 192 -11.32 4.26 -3.66
CA SER A 192 -10.21 4.43 -4.61
C SER A 192 -9.87 3.13 -5.33
N MET A 193 -9.86 2.01 -4.61
CA MET A 193 -9.63 0.68 -5.19
C MET A 193 -10.74 0.30 -6.19
N LEU A 194 -12.02 0.54 -5.84
CA LEU A 194 -13.15 0.26 -6.74
C LEU A 194 -13.12 1.14 -7.98
N GLU A 195 -12.80 2.41 -7.84
CA GLU A 195 -12.68 3.32 -8.97
C GLU A 195 -11.50 2.96 -9.88
N ALA A 196 -10.36 2.57 -9.33
CA ALA A 196 -9.22 2.07 -10.09
C ALA A 196 -9.58 0.76 -10.84
N ALA A 197 -10.26 -0.16 -10.16
CA ALA A 197 -10.74 -1.39 -10.77
C ALA A 197 -11.78 -1.12 -11.88
N ARG A 198 -12.66 -0.12 -11.71
CA ARG A 198 -13.60 0.33 -12.74
C ARG A 198 -12.85 0.85 -13.98
N ALA A 199 -11.85 1.71 -13.77
CA ALA A 199 -11.05 2.26 -14.86
C ALA A 199 -10.31 1.17 -15.66
N LEU A 200 -9.76 0.17 -14.96
CA LEU A 200 -9.14 -1.00 -15.59
C LEU A 200 -10.18 -1.83 -16.36
N SER A 201 -11.37 -2.05 -15.79
CA SER A 201 -12.45 -2.80 -16.44
C SER A 201 -12.93 -2.13 -17.73
N GLU A 202 -13.04 -0.80 -17.75
CA GLU A 202 -13.36 -0.04 -18.99
C GLU A 202 -12.30 -0.23 -20.09
N ALA A 203 -11.04 -0.44 -19.69
CA ALA A 203 -9.95 -0.80 -20.58
C ALA A 203 -9.86 -2.32 -20.86
N LYS A 204 -10.91 -3.10 -20.55
CA LYS A 204 -10.99 -4.56 -20.73
C LYS A 204 -9.96 -5.36 -19.90
N MET A 205 -9.49 -4.80 -18.79
CA MET A 205 -8.56 -5.41 -17.85
C MET A 205 -9.29 -5.81 -16.57
N THR A 206 -9.24 -7.09 -16.19
CA THR A 206 -9.92 -7.59 -15.00
C THR A 206 -8.96 -7.65 -13.81
N VAL A 207 -9.26 -6.89 -12.74
CA VAL A 207 -8.51 -6.98 -11.49
C VAL A 207 -8.84 -8.29 -10.79
N THR A 208 -7.81 -9.09 -10.52
CA THR A 208 -7.88 -10.40 -9.87
C THR A 208 -8.01 -10.25 -8.35
N ALA A 209 -7.19 -9.42 -7.74
CA ALA A 209 -7.21 -9.16 -6.31
C ALA A 209 -6.81 -7.72 -5.99
N LEU A 210 -7.30 -7.24 -4.85
CA LEU A 210 -6.89 -6.00 -4.22
C LEU A 210 -5.91 -6.33 -3.10
N VAL A 211 -4.86 -5.53 -2.96
CA VAL A 211 -3.86 -5.74 -1.90
C VAL A 211 -3.46 -4.43 -1.26
N SER A 212 -3.28 -4.43 0.05
CA SER A 212 -2.73 -3.27 0.76
C SER A 212 -1.81 -3.67 1.91
N ALA A 213 -0.99 -2.75 2.36
CA ALA A 213 -0.24 -2.96 3.59
C ALA A 213 -1.17 -2.98 4.80
N CYS A 214 -2.15 -2.08 4.80
CA CYS A 214 -3.07 -1.88 5.90
C CYS A 214 -4.51 -1.68 5.42
N ALA A 215 -5.49 -2.14 6.20
CA ALA A 215 -6.89 -1.86 5.94
C ALA A 215 -7.67 -1.60 7.23
N VAL A 216 -8.74 -0.80 7.14
CA VAL A 216 -9.68 -0.61 8.23
C VAL A 216 -10.47 -1.90 8.42
N GLY A 217 -10.38 -2.48 9.62
CA GLY A 217 -10.93 -3.80 9.94
C GLY A 217 -12.47 -3.80 10.02
N ARG A 218 -13.13 -3.92 8.87
CA ARG A 218 -14.53 -4.31 8.78
C ARG A 218 -14.62 -5.63 8.02
N LYS A 219 -15.60 -6.49 8.37
CA LYS A 219 -15.83 -7.76 7.66
C LYS A 219 -16.18 -7.53 6.18
N SER A 220 -16.74 -6.37 5.85
CA SER A 220 -16.94 -5.87 4.49
C SER A 220 -16.61 -4.38 4.47
N LEU A 221 -15.75 -3.93 3.55
CA LEU A 221 -15.40 -2.53 3.31
C LEU A 221 -16.34 -1.90 2.26
N ILE A 222 -17.64 -2.23 2.33
CA ILE A 222 -18.68 -1.58 1.52
C ILE A 222 -19.48 -0.66 2.44
N PRO A 223 -19.80 0.57 1.99
CA PRO A 223 -20.80 1.40 2.63
C PRO A 223 -22.18 0.80 2.48
#